data_8cbb8ad5942c6be96d727917c7625b87
#
_entry.id   8cbb8ad5942c6be96d727917c7625b87
#
_cell.length_a   1.000
_cell.length_b   1.000
_cell.length_c   1.000
_cell.angle_alpha   90.00
_cell.angle_beta   90.00
_cell.angle_gamma   90.00
#
_symmetry.space_group_name_H-M   'P 1'
#
loop_
_entity.id
_entity.type
_entity.pdbx_description
1 polymer ?
#
loop_
_entity_poly.entity_id
_entity_poly.type
_entity_poly.pdbx_seq_one_letter_code
_entity_poly.pdbx_strand_id
1 'polypeptide(L)'
;MSLDFFLGIFPQLLRGTWVTLQILFLSGVIGNLLAIGVALGRVSRNPFVNTTSYFYTLLMRGTPLLVQIYLLYYGLGSIFAHMPAIHHSFLWPYLREGFWYGVVALSLNTAGYTGEILRGAILAVPHGEIEAARAFGMSKWLVLRRITLPRAYRICLPTLVGETILLLKSTPLVSTITVLDMMGVANFIRVQTFRVYEPLLAAALIYVFLTFVLTRFFRWVEARLNRDRVAPVQVAAAEPRPDLQPNL
;
A
#
# COMPACT_ATOMS: atom_id res chain seq x y z
N MET A 1 -19.25 20.75 -23.83
CA MET A 1 -17.94 20.06 -23.77
C MET A 1 -17.31 20.13 -25.16
N SER A 2 -16.20 20.85 -25.34
CA SER A 2 -15.50 20.87 -26.63
C SER A 2 -14.45 19.78 -26.63
N LEU A 3 -14.50 18.89 -27.63
CA LEU A 3 -13.55 17.77 -27.78
C LEU A 3 -12.12 18.30 -27.90
N ASP A 4 -11.94 19.42 -28.60
CA ASP A 4 -10.64 20.07 -28.80
C ASP A 4 -9.99 20.49 -27.48
N PHE A 5 -10.78 21.02 -26.54
CA PHE A 5 -10.29 21.35 -25.22
C PHE A 5 -9.85 20.08 -24.45
N PHE A 6 -10.68 19.02 -24.50
CA PHE A 6 -10.35 17.75 -23.84
C PHE A 6 -9.03 17.15 -24.36
N LEU A 7 -8.83 17.15 -25.67
CA LEU A 7 -7.58 16.71 -26.30
C LEU A 7 -6.40 17.62 -25.94
N GLY A 8 -6.61 18.93 -25.85
CA GLY A 8 -5.58 19.90 -25.52
C GLY A 8 -5.02 19.79 -24.10
N ILE A 9 -5.83 19.36 -23.11
CA ILE A 9 -5.37 19.17 -21.73
C ILE A 9 -4.70 17.82 -21.47
N PHE A 10 -4.87 16.84 -22.37
CA PHE A 10 -4.41 15.47 -22.18
C PHE A 10 -2.89 15.36 -21.98
N PRO A 11 -2.00 16.06 -22.73
CA PRO A 11 -0.57 16.02 -22.50
C PRO A 11 -0.15 16.52 -21.11
N GLN A 12 -0.85 17.52 -20.56
CA GLN A 12 -0.59 18.03 -19.22
C GLN A 12 -0.99 16.99 -18.14
N LEU A 13 -2.16 16.38 -18.30
CA LEU A 13 -2.62 15.30 -17.41
C LEU A 13 -1.69 14.09 -17.45
N LEU A 14 -1.12 13.75 -18.61
CA LEU A 14 -0.13 12.65 -18.71
C LEU A 14 1.14 12.97 -17.92
N ARG A 15 1.60 14.23 -17.90
CA ARG A 15 2.74 14.64 -17.04
C ARG A 15 2.40 14.46 -15.56
N GLY A 16 1.21 14.91 -15.13
CA GLY A 16 0.73 14.67 -13.77
C GLY A 16 0.57 13.17 -13.44
N THR A 17 0.13 12.37 -14.42
CA THR A 17 0.05 10.91 -14.30
C THR A 17 1.42 10.29 -14.01
N TRP A 18 2.48 10.76 -14.65
CA TRP A 18 3.83 10.30 -14.36
C TRP A 18 4.23 10.55 -12.91
N VAL A 19 3.93 11.73 -12.36
CA VAL A 19 4.17 12.06 -10.94
C VAL A 19 3.34 11.13 -10.03
N THR A 20 2.07 10.89 -10.36
CA THR A 20 1.22 9.94 -9.64
C THR A 20 1.84 8.54 -9.60
N LEU A 21 2.36 8.05 -10.74
CA LEU A 21 3.01 6.74 -10.82
C LEU A 21 4.32 6.67 -10.04
N GLN A 22 5.11 7.74 -10.01
CA GLN A 22 6.31 7.82 -9.18
C GLN A 22 5.95 7.74 -7.69
N ILE A 23 4.96 8.50 -7.25
CA ILE A 23 4.48 8.46 -5.86
C ILE A 23 3.98 7.06 -5.52
N LEU A 24 3.13 6.47 -6.36
CA LEU A 24 2.60 5.12 -6.17
C LEU A 24 3.73 4.07 -6.05
N PHE A 25 4.70 4.11 -6.95
CA PHE A 25 5.80 3.16 -6.97
C PHE A 25 6.70 3.30 -5.74
N LEU A 26 7.16 4.53 -5.44
CA LEU A 26 8.04 4.79 -4.32
C LEU A 26 7.35 4.45 -2.99
N SER A 27 6.12 4.95 -2.79
CA SER A 27 5.38 4.69 -1.57
C SER A 27 5.01 3.21 -1.43
N GLY A 28 4.67 2.55 -2.53
CA GLY A 28 4.37 1.12 -2.54
C GLY A 28 5.60 0.27 -2.16
N VAL A 29 6.76 0.56 -2.75
CA VAL A 29 7.99 -0.18 -2.45
C VAL A 29 8.45 0.07 -1.02
N ILE A 30 8.60 1.33 -0.62
CA ILE A 30 9.06 1.70 0.72
C ILE A 30 8.07 1.20 1.78
N GLY A 31 6.76 1.42 1.56
CA GLY A 31 5.72 0.99 2.48
C GLY A 31 5.67 -0.53 2.68
N ASN A 32 5.80 -1.32 1.60
CA ASN A 32 5.86 -2.78 1.71
C ASN A 32 7.14 -3.27 2.40
N LEU A 33 8.29 -2.63 2.18
CA LEU A 33 9.53 -2.96 2.90
C LEU A 33 9.39 -2.69 4.40
N LEU A 34 8.86 -1.52 4.78
CA LEU A 34 8.58 -1.18 6.18
C LEU A 34 7.53 -2.12 6.80
N ALA A 35 6.53 -2.56 6.03
CA ALA A 35 5.49 -3.49 6.48
C ALA A 35 6.05 -4.82 6.97
N ILE A 36 7.17 -5.31 6.39
CA ILE A 36 7.84 -6.52 6.88
C ILE A 36 8.31 -6.31 8.31
N GLY A 37 8.98 -5.19 8.59
CA GLY A 37 9.45 -4.84 9.93
C GLY A 37 8.28 -4.71 10.92
N VAL A 38 7.21 -4.02 10.52
CA VAL A 38 5.99 -3.87 11.31
C VAL A 38 5.36 -5.24 11.61
N ALA A 39 5.16 -6.08 10.60
CA ALA A 39 4.57 -7.42 10.78
C ALA A 39 5.40 -8.30 11.71
N LEU A 40 6.73 -8.30 11.55
CA LEU A 40 7.64 -9.05 12.43
C LEU A 40 7.62 -8.51 13.85
N GLY A 41 7.57 -7.19 14.02
CA GLY A 41 7.38 -6.57 15.32
C GLY A 41 6.08 -7.00 15.99
N ARG A 42 4.98 -7.05 15.25
CA ARG A 42 3.64 -7.46 15.70
C ARG A 42 3.54 -8.94 16.09
N VAL A 43 4.36 -9.82 15.54
CA VAL A 43 4.43 -11.25 15.93
C VAL A 43 5.59 -11.54 16.91
N SER A 44 6.32 -10.52 17.33
CA SER A 44 7.44 -10.67 18.27
C SER A 44 6.97 -11.09 19.65
N ARG A 45 7.74 -11.98 20.30
CA ARG A 45 7.53 -12.35 21.70
C ARG A 45 8.00 -11.28 22.69
N ASN A 46 8.82 -10.32 22.24
CA ASN A 46 9.24 -9.20 23.07
C ASN A 46 8.04 -8.22 23.21
N PRO A 47 7.53 -8.00 24.44
CA PRO A 47 6.36 -7.16 24.64
C PRO A 47 6.58 -5.71 24.24
N PHE A 48 7.78 -5.18 24.43
CA PHE A 48 8.11 -3.80 24.03
C PHE A 48 8.03 -3.63 22.51
N VAL A 49 8.63 -4.53 21.74
CA VAL A 49 8.62 -4.49 20.26
C VAL A 49 7.20 -4.68 19.74
N ASN A 50 6.44 -5.63 20.31
CA ASN A 50 5.06 -5.87 19.90
C ASN A 50 4.17 -4.67 20.17
N THR A 51 4.25 -4.11 21.39
CA THR A 51 3.43 -2.96 21.80
C THR A 51 3.75 -1.71 20.97
N THR A 52 5.02 -1.42 20.72
CA THR A 52 5.42 -0.27 19.86
C THR A 52 4.88 -0.44 18.44
N SER A 53 5.02 -1.64 17.86
CA SER A 53 4.48 -1.94 16.53
C SER A 53 2.95 -1.88 16.51
N TYR A 54 2.29 -2.26 17.59
CA TYR A 54 0.83 -2.15 17.73
C TYR A 54 0.37 -0.69 17.72
N PHE A 55 0.99 0.16 18.54
CA PHE A 55 0.66 1.59 18.57
C PHE A 55 0.93 2.27 17.22
N TYR A 56 2.00 1.89 16.54
CA TYR A 56 2.26 2.37 15.18
C TYR A 56 1.11 2.01 14.22
N THR A 57 0.71 0.74 14.17
CA THR A 57 -0.40 0.31 13.30
C THR A 57 -1.73 0.94 13.70
N LEU A 58 -1.98 1.10 15.00
CA LEU A 58 -3.16 1.78 15.51
C LEU A 58 -3.19 3.25 15.05
N LEU A 59 -2.07 3.97 15.15
CA LEU A 59 -1.95 5.37 14.74
C LEU A 59 -2.14 5.52 13.22
N MET A 60 -1.42 4.73 12.43
CA MET A 60 -1.46 4.85 10.97
C MET A 60 -2.82 4.46 10.37
N ARG A 61 -3.52 3.51 10.97
CA ARG A 61 -4.83 3.04 10.51
C ARG A 61 -6.00 3.77 11.17
N GLY A 62 -5.79 4.32 12.34
CA GLY A 62 -6.81 4.99 13.15
C GLY A 62 -6.93 6.49 12.88
N THR A 63 -5.98 7.10 12.14
CA THR A 63 -6.03 8.52 11.80
C THR A 63 -6.24 8.75 10.31
N PRO A 64 -6.93 9.84 9.89
CA PRO A 64 -7.12 10.15 8.49
C PRO A 64 -5.77 10.41 7.78
N LEU A 65 -5.56 9.78 6.62
CA LEU A 65 -4.33 9.94 5.85
C LEU A 65 -4.02 11.40 5.49
N LEU A 66 -5.05 12.20 5.17
CA LEU A 66 -4.88 13.63 4.88
C LEU A 66 -4.25 14.39 6.06
N VAL A 67 -4.67 14.05 7.30
CA VAL A 67 -4.10 14.64 8.52
C VAL A 67 -2.62 14.24 8.67
N GLN A 68 -2.28 12.99 8.38
CA GLN A 68 -0.88 12.52 8.39
C GLN A 68 -0.02 13.30 7.38
N ILE A 69 -0.52 13.51 6.16
CA ILE A 69 0.15 14.30 5.12
C ILE A 69 0.38 15.74 5.61
N TYR A 70 -0.64 16.37 6.19
CA TYR A 70 -0.55 17.74 6.67
C TYR A 70 0.40 17.90 7.86
N LEU A 71 0.38 16.98 8.82
CA LEU A 71 1.31 16.99 9.95
C LEU A 71 2.77 16.86 9.50
N LEU A 72 3.03 16.02 8.50
CA LEU A 72 4.37 15.88 7.95
C LEU A 72 4.78 17.12 7.16
N TYR A 73 3.96 17.60 6.25
CA TYR A 73 4.32 18.71 5.36
C TYR A 73 4.34 20.05 6.08
N TYR A 74 3.24 20.43 6.73
CA TYR A 74 3.15 21.71 7.44
C TYR A 74 3.83 21.67 8.81
N GLY A 75 3.79 20.55 9.52
CA GLY A 75 4.44 20.38 10.83
C GLY A 75 5.94 20.22 10.70
N LEU A 76 6.43 19.08 10.20
CA LEU A 76 7.87 18.84 10.08
C LEU A 76 8.53 19.76 9.05
N GLY A 77 7.87 20.06 7.95
CA GLY A 77 8.38 20.97 6.92
C GLY A 77 8.65 22.35 7.47
N SER A 78 7.75 22.89 8.31
CA SER A 78 7.95 24.16 9.01
C SER A 78 9.15 24.11 9.97
N ILE A 79 9.28 23.05 10.76
CA ILE A 79 10.43 22.86 11.67
C ILE A 79 11.74 22.85 10.88
N PHE A 80 11.81 22.07 9.79
CA PHE A 80 13.03 21.96 8.97
C PHE A 80 13.39 23.27 8.29
N ALA A 81 12.41 24.07 7.87
CA ALA A 81 12.64 25.39 7.27
C ALA A 81 13.28 26.38 8.25
N HIS A 82 13.03 26.25 9.56
CA HIS A 82 13.60 27.12 10.60
C HIS A 82 14.92 26.60 11.20
N MET A 83 15.39 25.42 10.79
CA MET A 83 16.65 24.84 11.26
C MET A 83 17.81 25.21 10.32
N PRO A 84 18.74 26.13 10.69
CA PRO A 84 19.83 26.54 9.80
C PRO A 84 20.72 25.40 9.31
N ALA A 85 20.95 24.40 10.16
CA ALA A 85 21.75 23.22 9.83
C ALA A 85 21.12 22.39 8.68
N ILE A 86 19.79 22.32 8.60
CA ILE A 86 19.06 21.62 7.54
C ILE A 86 18.95 22.50 6.31
N HIS A 87 18.64 23.77 6.49
CA HIS A 87 18.46 24.73 5.40
C HIS A 87 19.72 24.89 4.52
N HIS A 88 20.92 24.79 5.12
CA HIS A 88 22.19 24.84 4.41
C HIS A 88 22.74 23.45 4.03
N SER A 89 21.99 22.37 4.29
CA SER A 89 22.42 21.01 3.97
C SER A 89 22.06 20.61 2.53
N PHE A 90 22.70 19.54 2.04
CA PHE A 90 22.36 18.92 0.76
C PHE A 90 20.94 18.29 0.74
N LEU A 91 20.31 18.14 1.91
CA LEU A 91 18.96 17.60 2.05
C LEU A 91 17.86 18.63 1.75
N TRP A 92 18.18 19.94 1.86
CA TRP A 92 17.19 20.99 1.71
C TRP A 92 16.41 20.97 0.39
N PRO A 93 17.05 20.74 -0.79
CA PRO A 93 16.32 20.64 -2.06
C PRO A 93 15.19 19.60 -2.04
N TYR A 94 15.36 18.52 -1.28
CA TYR A 94 14.35 17.46 -1.13
C TYR A 94 13.32 17.80 -0.05
N LEU A 95 13.76 18.32 1.07
CA LEU A 95 12.91 18.64 2.23
C LEU A 95 12.01 19.86 2.04
N ARG A 96 12.25 20.69 1.03
CA ARG A 96 11.35 21.80 0.67
C ARG A 96 10.20 21.36 -0.26
N GLU A 97 10.28 20.19 -0.89
CA GLU A 97 9.33 19.72 -1.89
C GLU A 97 8.24 18.84 -1.25
N GLY A 98 6.97 19.17 -1.49
CA GLY A 98 5.82 18.39 -1.03
C GLY A 98 5.83 16.94 -1.51
N PHE A 99 6.45 16.65 -2.65
CA PHE A 99 6.56 15.31 -3.22
C PHE A 99 7.11 14.28 -2.20
N TRP A 100 8.21 14.59 -1.53
CA TRP A 100 8.84 13.68 -0.59
C TRP A 100 8.02 13.46 0.68
N TYR A 101 7.32 14.51 1.15
CA TYR A 101 6.38 14.37 2.28
C TYR A 101 5.20 13.48 1.92
N GLY A 102 4.68 13.61 0.68
CA GLY A 102 3.65 12.72 0.15
C GLY A 102 4.12 11.28 0.09
N VAL A 103 5.32 11.02 -0.45
CA VAL A 103 5.90 9.67 -0.50
C VAL A 103 6.09 9.10 0.90
N VAL A 104 6.61 9.86 1.85
CA VAL A 104 6.82 9.40 3.24
C VAL A 104 5.48 9.10 3.92
N ALA A 105 4.51 10.02 3.84
CA ALA A 105 3.20 9.83 4.46
C ALA A 105 2.50 8.56 3.93
N LEU A 106 2.44 8.42 2.62
CA LEU A 106 1.84 7.25 1.97
C LEU A 106 2.60 5.97 2.29
N SER A 107 3.95 6.01 2.38
CA SER A 107 4.76 4.84 2.77
C SER A 107 4.48 4.40 4.19
N LEU A 108 4.42 5.34 5.14
CA LEU A 108 4.11 5.04 6.53
C LEU A 108 2.69 4.49 6.68
N ASN A 109 1.72 5.11 6.01
CA ASN A 109 0.35 4.63 6.03
C ASN A 109 0.24 3.22 5.44
N THR A 110 0.81 2.98 4.25
CA THR A 110 0.87 1.65 3.61
C THR A 110 1.52 0.62 4.52
N ALA A 111 2.62 0.97 5.20
CA ALA A 111 3.29 0.06 6.14
C ALA A 111 2.39 -0.36 7.30
N GLY A 112 1.53 0.54 7.79
CA GLY A 112 0.55 0.24 8.82
C GLY A 112 -0.50 -0.78 8.37
N TYR A 113 -1.10 -0.58 7.20
CA TYR A 113 -2.11 -1.49 6.66
C TYR A 113 -1.52 -2.81 6.20
N THR A 114 -0.52 -2.77 5.33
CA THR A 114 0.16 -3.97 4.80
C THR A 114 0.84 -4.77 5.91
N GLY A 115 1.37 -4.11 6.95
CA GLY A 115 1.99 -4.76 8.11
C GLY A 115 1.01 -5.66 8.86
N GLU A 116 -0.23 -5.22 9.09
CA GLU A 116 -1.26 -6.05 9.74
C GLU A 116 -1.75 -7.18 8.82
N ILE A 117 -1.89 -6.93 7.52
CA ILE A 117 -2.22 -7.97 6.54
C ILE A 117 -1.14 -9.06 6.54
N LEU A 118 0.13 -8.66 6.47
CA LEU A 118 1.26 -9.59 6.48
C LEU A 118 1.38 -10.32 7.82
N ARG A 119 1.09 -9.65 8.96
CA ARG A 119 1.00 -10.30 10.27
C ARG A 119 -0.03 -11.43 10.26
N GLY A 120 -1.25 -11.15 9.78
CA GLY A 120 -2.29 -12.17 9.65
C GLY A 120 -1.86 -13.35 8.77
N ALA A 121 -1.21 -13.05 7.66
CA ALA A 121 -0.69 -14.05 6.75
C ALA A 121 0.45 -14.90 7.36
N ILE A 122 1.36 -14.30 8.14
CA ILE A 122 2.42 -15.02 8.88
C ILE A 122 1.81 -16.01 9.86
N LEU A 123 0.76 -15.60 10.57
CA LEU A 123 0.06 -16.47 11.53
C LEU A 123 -0.75 -17.59 10.85
N ALA A 124 -1.13 -17.39 9.59
CA ALA A 124 -1.85 -18.38 8.78
C ALA A 124 -0.94 -19.43 8.10
N VAL A 125 0.38 -19.30 8.22
CA VAL A 125 1.32 -20.31 7.68
C VAL A 125 1.16 -21.60 8.48
N PRO A 126 0.97 -22.78 7.82
CA PRO A 126 0.80 -24.06 8.50
C PRO A 126 1.97 -24.38 9.43
N HIS A 127 1.68 -24.67 10.70
CA HIS A 127 2.70 -24.99 11.70
C HIS A 127 3.58 -26.18 11.30
N GLY A 128 3.02 -27.21 10.66
CA GLY A 128 3.75 -28.36 10.20
C GLY A 128 4.88 -28.05 9.20
N GLU A 129 4.71 -27.03 8.33
CA GLU A 129 5.78 -26.58 7.44
C GLU A 129 6.96 -25.98 8.24
N ILE A 130 6.65 -25.25 9.31
CA ILE A 130 7.65 -24.63 10.19
C ILE A 130 8.36 -25.69 11.04
N GLU A 131 7.62 -26.66 11.57
CA GLU A 131 8.15 -27.76 12.38
C GLU A 131 9.04 -28.69 11.56
N ALA A 132 8.61 -29.06 10.36
CA ALA A 132 9.42 -29.85 9.43
C ALA A 132 10.74 -29.14 9.11
N ALA A 133 10.71 -27.85 8.77
CA ALA A 133 11.92 -27.08 8.50
C ALA A 133 12.88 -27.07 9.71
N ARG A 134 12.35 -26.98 10.93
CA ARG A 134 13.16 -27.03 12.16
C ARG A 134 13.73 -28.43 12.41
N ALA A 135 12.98 -29.48 12.13
CA ALA A 135 13.46 -30.88 12.24
C ALA A 135 14.64 -31.15 11.30
N PHE A 136 14.68 -30.47 10.12
CA PHE A 136 15.84 -30.46 9.23
C PHE A 136 16.99 -29.54 9.66
N GLY A 137 16.96 -29.01 10.90
CA GLY A 137 18.04 -28.19 11.46
C GLY A 137 18.07 -26.72 10.97
N MET A 138 17.01 -26.24 10.31
CA MET A 138 16.96 -24.84 9.87
C MET A 138 16.89 -23.88 11.05
N SER A 139 17.77 -22.86 11.05
CA SER A 139 17.72 -21.77 12.04
C SER A 139 16.42 -20.96 11.91
N LYS A 140 16.02 -20.28 13.00
CA LYS A 140 14.80 -19.43 13.03
C LYS A 140 14.77 -18.42 11.89
N TRP A 141 15.92 -17.77 11.61
CA TRP A 141 16.06 -16.81 10.51
C TRP A 141 15.89 -17.46 9.13
N LEU A 142 16.46 -18.65 8.95
CA LEU A 142 16.36 -19.38 7.70
C LEU A 142 14.92 -19.84 7.43
N VAL A 143 14.22 -20.33 8.47
CA VAL A 143 12.80 -20.67 8.41
C VAL A 143 11.96 -19.44 8.03
N LEU A 144 12.21 -18.28 8.70
CA LEU A 144 11.52 -17.05 8.40
C LEU A 144 11.70 -16.64 6.95
N ARG A 145 12.95 -16.62 6.46
CA ARG A 145 13.29 -16.12 5.12
C ARG A 145 12.86 -17.06 3.99
N ARG A 146 13.01 -18.39 4.19
CA ARG A 146 12.79 -19.39 3.13
C ARG A 146 11.39 -20.03 3.15
N ILE A 147 10.74 -20.06 4.29
CA ILE A 147 9.44 -20.73 4.46
C ILE A 147 8.36 -19.69 4.80
N THR A 148 8.47 -19.04 5.97
CA THR A 148 7.36 -18.23 6.52
C THR A 148 7.03 -17.03 5.65
N LEU A 149 8.00 -16.17 5.32
CA LEU A 149 7.73 -14.95 4.54
C LEU A 149 7.27 -15.26 3.11
N PRO A 150 7.92 -16.12 2.32
CA PRO A 150 7.42 -16.44 0.98
C PRO A 150 6.02 -17.04 1.00
N ARG A 151 5.72 -17.88 2.00
CA ARG A 151 4.40 -18.48 2.15
C ARG A 151 3.35 -17.46 2.56
N ALA A 152 3.67 -16.59 3.52
CA ALA A 152 2.81 -15.49 3.96
C ALA A 152 2.48 -14.54 2.80
N TYR A 153 3.48 -14.13 2.01
CA TYR A 153 3.23 -13.28 0.83
C TYR A 153 2.29 -13.93 -0.19
N ARG A 154 2.43 -15.23 -0.42
CA ARG A 154 1.48 -15.96 -1.30
C ARG A 154 0.06 -15.98 -0.73
N ILE A 155 -0.08 -16.10 0.59
CA ILE A 155 -1.39 -16.10 1.26
C ILE A 155 -2.07 -14.73 1.15
N CYS A 156 -1.34 -13.65 1.41
CA CYS A 156 -1.91 -12.30 1.43
C CYS A 156 -1.90 -11.58 0.07
N LEU A 157 -1.32 -12.15 -0.97
CA LEU A 157 -1.17 -11.51 -2.28
C LEU A 157 -2.47 -10.92 -2.83
N PRO A 158 -3.63 -11.61 -2.81
CA PRO A 158 -4.89 -11.03 -3.28
C PRO A 158 -5.27 -9.75 -2.51
N THR A 159 -5.04 -9.74 -1.20
CA THR A 159 -5.32 -8.56 -0.34
C THR A 159 -4.35 -7.42 -0.62
N LEU A 160 -3.06 -7.71 -0.87
CA LEU A 160 -2.04 -6.71 -1.22
C LEU A 160 -2.34 -6.02 -2.55
N VAL A 161 -2.97 -6.72 -3.50
CA VAL A 161 -3.47 -6.11 -4.74
C VAL A 161 -4.52 -5.04 -4.43
N GLY A 162 -5.47 -5.34 -3.55
CA GLY A 162 -6.47 -4.38 -3.08
C GLY A 162 -5.83 -3.14 -2.44
N GLU A 163 -4.85 -3.35 -1.56
CA GLU A 163 -4.10 -2.25 -0.91
C GLU A 163 -3.35 -1.37 -1.93
N THR A 164 -2.76 -1.98 -2.97
CA THR A 164 -2.08 -1.19 -4.02
C THR A 164 -3.05 -0.31 -4.81
N ILE A 165 -4.27 -0.81 -5.05
CA ILE A 165 -5.34 -0.02 -5.70
C ILE A 165 -5.81 1.10 -4.77
N LEU A 166 -5.95 0.84 -3.47
CA LEU A 166 -6.28 1.86 -2.48
C LEU A 166 -5.18 2.92 -2.39
N LEU A 167 -3.91 2.53 -2.42
CA LEU A 167 -2.78 3.45 -2.47
C LEU A 167 -2.84 4.36 -3.71
N LEU A 168 -3.11 3.81 -4.91
CA LEU A 168 -3.30 4.62 -6.12
C LEU A 168 -4.43 5.65 -5.93
N LYS A 169 -5.56 5.24 -5.35
CA LYS A 169 -6.71 6.13 -5.10
C LYS A 169 -6.44 7.16 -3.99
N SER A 170 -5.41 6.95 -3.19
CA SER A 170 -4.99 7.88 -2.13
C SER A 170 -3.98 8.92 -2.62
N THR A 171 -3.31 8.70 -3.77
CA THR A 171 -2.34 9.66 -4.32
C THR A 171 -2.92 11.06 -4.55
N PRO A 172 -4.21 11.26 -4.96
CA PRO A 172 -4.80 12.59 -5.10
C PRO A 172 -4.71 13.48 -3.86
N LEU A 173 -4.61 12.89 -2.67
CA LEU A 173 -4.47 13.66 -1.43
C LEU A 173 -3.16 14.46 -1.37
N VAL A 174 -2.13 14.01 -2.09
CA VAL A 174 -0.83 14.70 -2.14
C VAL A 174 -0.91 16.01 -2.93
N SER A 175 -1.89 16.18 -3.83
CA SER A 175 -2.12 17.43 -4.53
C SER A 175 -2.43 18.60 -3.60
N THR A 176 -2.91 18.33 -2.38
CA THR A 176 -3.25 19.35 -1.38
C THR A 176 -2.03 20.00 -0.72
N ILE A 177 -0.84 19.43 -0.93
CA ILE A 177 0.45 19.93 -0.43
C ILE A 177 1.38 20.35 -1.57
N THR A 178 0.85 21.09 -2.54
CA THR A 178 1.56 21.72 -3.68
C THR A 178 2.15 20.76 -4.72
N VAL A 179 1.83 19.47 -4.68
CA VAL A 179 2.32 18.51 -5.69
C VAL A 179 1.42 18.52 -6.91
N LEU A 180 2.05 18.63 -8.08
CA LEU A 180 1.36 18.56 -9.38
C LEU A 180 1.31 17.11 -9.89
N ASP A 181 0.71 16.23 -9.09
CA ASP A 181 0.27 14.92 -9.54
C ASP A 181 -0.92 15.05 -10.51
N MET A 182 -1.49 13.97 -10.97
CA MET A 182 -2.60 14.03 -11.94
C MET A 182 -3.79 14.88 -11.43
N MET A 183 -4.15 14.72 -10.15
CA MET A 183 -5.23 15.50 -9.55
C MET A 183 -4.84 16.97 -9.36
N GLY A 184 -3.58 17.23 -8.97
CA GLY A 184 -3.03 18.59 -8.88
C GLY A 184 -3.07 19.32 -10.22
N VAL A 185 -2.68 18.65 -11.30
CA VAL A 185 -2.77 19.20 -12.66
C VAL A 185 -4.22 19.44 -13.07
N ALA A 186 -5.14 18.51 -12.81
CA ALA A 186 -6.56 18.69 -13.12
C ALA A 186 -7.15 19.91 -12.37
N ASN A 187 -6.82 20.07 -11.09
CA ASN A 187 -7.22 21.24 -10.30
C ASN A 187 -6.60 22.54 -10.82
N PHE A 188 -5.34 22.52 -11.22
CA PHE A 188 -4.66 23.68 -11.80
C PHE A 188 -5.36 24.13 -13.08
N ILE A 189 -5.64 23.22 -14.02
CA ILE A 189 -6.39 23.51 -15.25
C ILE A 189 -7.79 24.06 -14.91
N ARG A 190 -8.50 23.46 -13.96
CA ARG A 190 -9.81 23.88 -13.50
C ARG A 190 -9.80 25.35 -13.03
N VAL A 191 -8.81 25.74 -12.24
CA VAL A 191 -8.69 27.11 -11.71
C VAL A 191 -8.36 28.11 -12.82
N GLN A 192 -7.47 27.75 -13.76
CA GLN A 192 -7.07 28.63 -14.85
C GLN A 192 -8.17 28.86 -15.91
N THR A 193 -8.95 27.80 -16.18
CA THR A 193 -9.92 27.84 -17.29
C THR A 193 -11.35 28.02 -16.83
N PHE A 194 -11.61 28.00 -15.50
CA PHE A 194 -12.95 27.98 -14.89
C PHE A 194 -13.84 26.85 -15.38
N ARG A 195 -13.27 25.82 -16.04
CA ARG A 195 -13.96 24.60 -16.48
C ARG A 195 -13.77 23.52 -15.43
N VAL A 196 -14.88 23.02 -14.86
CA VAL A 196 -14.84 22.07 -13.74
C VAL A 196 -14.88 20.64 -14.24
N TYR A 197 -15.82 20.34 -15.14
CA TYR A 197 -16.13 18.96 -15.50
C TYR A 197 -15.04 18.30 -16.37
N GLU A 198 -14.57 19.01 -17.38
CA GLU A 198 -13.65 18.43 -18.37
C GLU A 198 -12.33 17.93 -17.75
N PRO A 199 -11.60 18.73 -16.94
CA PRO A 199 -10.35 18.26 -16.33
C PRO A 199 -10.58 17.12 -15.33
N LEU A 200 -11.66 17.19 -14.53
CA LEU A 200 -11.94 16.17 -13.52
C LEU A 200 -12.41 14.86 -14.15
N LEU A 201 -13.23 14.90 -15.20
CA LEU A 201 -13.63 13.71 -15.93
C LEU A 201 -12.44 13.07 -16.65
N ALA A 202 -11.57 13.88 -17.26
CA ALA A 202 -10.34 13.36 -17.87
C ALA A 202 -9.45 12.66 -16.84
N ALA A 203 -9.23 13.26 -15.68
CA ALA A 203 -8.48 12.65 -14.60
C ALA A 203 -9.17 11.35 -14.12
N ALA A 204 -10.49 11.36 -13.92
CA ALA A 204 -11.24 10.16 -13.52
C ALA A 204 -11.09 9.02 -14.51
N LEU A 205 -11.15 9.28 -15.81
CA LEU A 205 -10.97 8.27 -16.86
C LEU A 205 -9.54 7.69 -16.83
N ILE A 206 -8.51 8.54 -16.62
CA ILE A 206 -7.14 8.07 -16.49
C ILE A 206 -6.98 7.21 -15.23
N TYR A 207 -7.57 7.59 -14.07
CA TYR A 207 -7.55 6.75 -12.85
C TYR A 207 -8.23 5.39 -13.05
N VAL A 208 -9.35 5.36 -13.76
CA VAL A 208 -10.03 4.09 -14.11
C VAL A 208 -9.12 3.22 -14.98
N PHE A 209 -8.50 3.82 -15.99
CA PHE A 209 -7.55 3.12 -16.86
C PHE A 209 -6.34 2.57 -16.07
N LEU A 210 -5.71 3.40 -15.23
CA LEU A 210 -4.60 2.96 -14.37
C LEU A 210 -5.01 1.83 -13.42
N THR A 211 -6.18 1.94 -12.81
CA THR A 211 -6.72 0.89 -11.93
C THR A 211 -6.95 -0.41 -12.70
N PHE A 212 -7.46 -0.33 -13.92
CA PHE A 212 -7.65 -1.49 -14.79
C PHE A 212 -6.30 -2.15 -15.12
N VAL A 213 -5.31 -1.36 -15.56
CA VAL A 213 -3.96 -1.86 -15.91
C VAL A 213 -3.29 -2.53 -14.70
N LEU A 214 -3.32 -1.88 -13.52
CA LEU A 214 -2.77 -2.44 -12.30
C LEU A 214 -3.47 -3.74 -11.90
N THR A 215 -4.81 -3.77 -11.96
CA THR A 215 -5.58 -4.97 -11.62
C THR A 215 -5.23 -6.13 -12.56
N ARG A 216 -5.10 -5.87 -13.87
CA ARG A 216 -4.72 -6.89 -14.85
C ARG A 216 -3.29 -7.39 -14.62
N PHE A 217 -2.37 -6.47 -14.35
CA PHE A 217 -0.99 -6.82 -14.04
C PHE A 217 -0.89 -7.71 -12.80
N PHE A 218 -1.51 -7.32 -11.70
CA PHE A 218 -1.46 -8.09 -10.46
C PHE A 218 -2.18 -9.44 -10.55
N ARG A 219 -3.31 -9.53 -11.26
CA ARG A 219 -3.95 -10.82 -11.53
C ARG A 219 -3.03 -11.77 -12.32
N TRP A 220 -2.28 -11.23 -13.26
CA TRP A 220 -1.29 -12.02 -14.00
C TRP A 220 -0.17 -12.51 -13.06
N VAL A 221 0.36 -11.65 -12.18
CA VAL A 221 1.35 -12.03 -11.16
C VAL A 221 0.78 -13.10 -10.23
N GLU A 222 -0.44 -12.93 -9.74
CA GLU A 222 -1.12 -13.88 -8.87
C GLU A 222 -1.29 -15.25 -9.55
N ALA A 223 -1.74 -15.28 -10.78
CA ALA A 223 -1.90 -16.50 -11.55
C ALA A 223 -0.58 -17.24 -11.75
N ARG A 224 0.53 -16.51 -11.90
CA ARG A 224 1.87 -17.10 -11.99
C ARG A 224 2.37 -17.68 -10.67
N LEU A 225 2.15 -16.98 -9.55
CA LEU A 225 2.63 -17.38 -8.23
C LEU A 225 1.77 -18.47 -7.59
N ASN A 226 0.49 -18.55 -7.94
CA ASN A 226 -0.45 -19.55 -7.41
C ASN A 226 -0.68 -20.76 -8.33
N ARG A 227 0.11 -20.92 -9.37
CA ARG A 227 -0.02 -22.01 -10.35
C ARG A 227 0.05 -23.40 -9.71
N ASP A 228 0.73 -23.51 -8.55
CA ASP A 228 0.92 -24.76 -7.82
C ASP A 228 -0.09 -24.95 -6.66
N ARG A 229 -1.16 -24.15 -6.58
CA ARG A 229 -2.25 -24.45 -5.66
C ARG A 229 -2.97 -25.69 -6.18
N VAL A 230 -2.62 -26.85 -5.59
CA VAL A 230 -3.52 -28.02 -5.58
C VAL A 230 -4.91 -27.52 -5.16
N ALA A 231 -5.92 -27.94 -5.92
CA ALA A 231 -7.31 -27.59 -5.68
C ALA A 231 -7.64 -27.65 -4.18
N PRO A 232 -8.47 -26.75 -3.65
CA PRO A 232 -8.88 -26.82 -2.26
C PRO A 232 -9.34 -28.25 -2.02
N VAL A 233 -8.75 -28.91 -1.00
CA VAL A 233 -9.27 -30.19 -0.52
C VAL A 233 -10.74 -29.93 -0.28
N GLN A 234 -11.60 -30.45 -1.15
CA GLN A 234 -13.03 -30.52 -0.89
C GLN A 234 -13.08 -31.28 0.43
N VAL A 235 -13.35 -30.60 1.52
CA VAL A 235 -13.80 -31.24 2.74
C VAL A 235 -15.03 -31.99 2.26
N ALA A 236 -14.88 -33.29 2.01
CA ALA A 236 -15.98 -34.17 1.69
C ALA A 236 -17.03 -33.86 2.77
N ALA A 237 -18.16 -33.36 2.34
CA ALA A 237 -19.28 -33.14 3.25
C ALA A 237 -19.41 -34.48 3.99
N ALA A 238 -19.19 -34.45 5.32
CA ALA A 238 -19.30 -35.66 6.13
C ALA A 238 -20.70 -36.18 5.82
N GLU A 239 -20.75 -37.36 5.18
CA GLU A 239 -22.04 -38.03 4.97
C GLU A 239 -22.74 -38.07 6.32
N PRO A 240 -24.01 -37.68 6.40
CA PRO A 240 -24.75 -37.73 7.67
C PRO A 240 -24.71 -39.18 8.14
N ARG A 241 -24.11 -39.42 9.31
CA ARG A 241 -24.05 -40.75 9.92
C ARG A 241 -25.49 -41.23 10.11
N PRO A 242 -25.90 -42.38 9.53
CA PRO A 242 -27.27 -42.85 9.61
C PRO A 242 -27.70 -43.27 11.04
N ASP A 243 -26.79 -43.33 11.97
CA ASP A 243 -26.97 -43.80 13.36
C ASP A 243 -27.41 -42.73 14.34
N LEU A 244 -27.61 -41.47 13.90
CA LEU A 244 -28.11 -40.39 14.76
C LEU A 244 -29.57 -39.97 14.48
N GLN A 245 -30.42 -40.89 14.00
CA GLN A 245 -31.85 -40.61 14.00
C GLN A 245 -32.39 -40.74 15.42
N PRO A 246 -32.98 -39.69 16.04
CA PRO A 246 -33.67 -39.83 17.31
C PRO A 246 -34.89 -40.72 17.09
N ASN A 247 -34.91 -41.87 17.77
CA ASN A 247 -36.12 -42.68 17.90
C ASN A 247 -37.18 -41.84 18.64
N LEU A 248 -38.17 -41.37 17.91
CA LEU A 248 -39.44 -40.87 18.45
C LEU A 248 -40.45 -42.03 18.47
#